data_9fc0e5e8bcd23862e955560e5e09a572
#
_entry.id   9fc0e5e8bcd23862e955560e5e09a572
#
_cell.length_a   1.000
_cell.length_b   1.000
_cell.length_c   1.000
_cell.angle_alpha   90.00
_cell.angle_beta   90.00
_cell.angle_gamma   90.00
#
_symmetry.space_group_name_H-M   'P 1'
#
loop_
_entity.id
_entity.type
_entity.pdbx_description
1 polymer ?
#
loop_
_entity_poly.entity_id
_entity_poly.type
_entity_poly.pdbx_seq_one_letter_code
_entity_poly.pdbx_strand_id
1 'polypeptide(L)'
;MTRNQRPDDLEGLRQFKAEFFKALGHPMRILILEILRGGPSSVGKLTETVGAPESSISQQLAVLRSRGIVVTERRGTTVIYRVRDTELFDLLDSARRIFNGSLSDTIDMLRLVESESPTADAG
;
A
#
# COMPACT_ATOMS: atom_id res chain seq x y z
N MET A 1 -27.04 -28.90 0.48
CA MET A 1 -26.49 -28.97 -0.84
C MET A 1 -25.37 -28.00 -1.04
N THR A 2 -24.29 -28.50 -1.42
CA THR A 2 -23.15 -27.64 -1.64
C THR A 2 -23.29 -26.95 -2.98
N ARG A 3 -23.23 -25.67 -2.97
CA ARG A 3 -23.19 -24.99 -4.23
C ARG A 3 -21.77 -25.12 -4.76
N ASN A 4 -21.66 -25.76 -5.90
CA ASN A 4 -20.37 -25.82 -6.54
C ASN A 4 -20.01 -24.45 -7.06
N GLN A 5 -18.77 -24.07 -6.85
CA GLN A 5 -18.30 -22.81 -7.36
C GLN A 5 -18.19 -22.90 -8.87
N ARG A 6 -18.77 -21.95 -9.54
CA ARG A 6 -18.70 -21.86 -10.98
C ARG A 6 -17.40 -21.18 -11.38
N PRO A 7 -16.90 -21.44 -12.58
CA PRO A 7 -15.70 -20.75 -13.04
C PRO A 7 -15.83 -19.22 -12.99
N ASP A 8 -17.01 -18.69 -13.32
CA ASP A 8 -17.23 -17.26 -13.27
C ASP A 8 -17.21 -16.72 -11.84
N ASP A 9 -17.64 -17.51 -10.84
CA ASP A 9 -17.55 -17.11 -9.45
C ASP A 9 -16.08 -17.01 -9.02
N LEU A 10 -15.27 -17.98 -9.45
CA LEU A 10 -13.85 -17.96 -9.17
C LEU A 10 -13.15 -16.82 -9.87
N GLU A 11 -13.57 -16.52 -11.08
CA GLU A 11 -13.05 -15.38 -11.83
C GLU A 11 -13.41 -14.08 -11.13
N GLY A 12 -14.64 -13.95 -10.67
CA GLY A 12 -15.07 -12.76 -9.94
C GLY A 12 -14.27 -12.55 -8.67
N LEU A 13 -14.00 -13.62 -7.95
CA LEU A 13 -13.19 -13.53 -6.74
C LEU A 13 -11.76 -13.13 -7.07
N ARG A 14 -11.22 -13.71 -8.15
CA ARG A 14 -9.87 -13.39 -8.59
C ARG A 14 -9.76 -11.94 -9.00
N GLN A 15 -10.78 -11.45 -9.70
CA GLN A 15 -10.85 -10.05 -10.11
C GLN A 15 -10.91 -9.13 -8.90
N PHE A 16 -11.69 -9.50 -7.90
CA PHE A 16 -11.79 -8.73 -6.66
C PHE A 16 -10.42 -8.63 -5.97
N LYS A 17 -9.71 -9.75 -5.89
CA LYS A 17 -8.38 -9.77 -5.29
C LYS A 17 -7.43 -8.87 -6.06
N ALA A 18 -7.49 -8.92 -7.38
CA ALA A 18 -6.62 -8.10 -8.21
C ALA A 18 -6.89 -6.61 -7.98
N GLU A 19 -8.14 -6.21 -7.88
CA GLU A 19 -8.50 -4.83 -7.62
C GLU A 19 -8.05 -4.38 -6.23
N PHE A 20 -8.12 -5.29 -5.26
CA PHE A 20 -7.62 -5.02 -3.92
C PHE A 20 -6.12 -4.72 -3.94
N PHE A 21 -5.34 -5.58 -4.58
CA PHE A 21 -3.90 -5.37 -4.66
C PHE A 21 -3.55 -4.15 -5.50
N LYS A 22 -4.34 -3.87 -6.52
CA LYS A 22 -4.14 -2.68 -7.33
C LYS A 22 -4.33 -1.41 -6.49
N ALA A 23 -5.30 -1.42 -5.59
CA ALA A 23 -5.52 -0.30 -4.69
C ALA A 23 -4.33 -0.08 -3.76
N LEU A 24 -3.62 -1.14 -3.39
CA LEU A 24 -2.42 -1.03 -2.57
C LEU A 24 -1.20 -0.63 -3.37
N GLY A 25 -1.26 -0.71 -4.68
CA GLY A 25 -0.09 -0.54 -5.54
C GLY A 25 0.18 0.90 -5.96
N HIS A 26 0.00 1.86 -5.06
CA HIS A 26 0.23 3.27 -5.35
C HIS A 26 1.03 3.87 -4.20
N PRO A 27 2.16 4.54 -4.48
CA PRO A 27 3.03 5.04 -3.40
C PRO A 27 2.32 5.90 -2.37
N MET A 28 1.48 6.81 -2.81
CA MET A 28 0.76 7.69 -1.89
C MET A 28 -0.20 6.89 -1.00
N ARG A 29 -0.87 5.90 -1.57
CA ARG A 29 -1.81 5.08 -0.79
C ARG A 29 -1.07 4.22 0.23
N ILE A 30 0.09 3.69 -0.15
CA ILE A 30 0.90 2.92 0.79
C ILE A 30 1.35 3.82 1.94
N LEU A 31 1.80 5.03 1.62
CA LEU A 31 2.23 5.98 2.65
C LEU A 31 1.10 6.32 3.61
N ILE A 32 -0.09 6.57 3.07
CA ILE A 32 -1.26 6.86 3.90
C ILE A 32 -1.54 5.70 4.85
N LEU A 33 -1.49 4.48 4.35
CA LEU A 33 -1.74 3.30 5.17
C LEU A 33 -0.69 3.14 6.25
N GLU A 34 0.56 3.43 5.93
CA GLU A 34 1.64 3.39 6.93
C GLU A 34 1.41 4.41 8.03
N ILE A 35 0.92 5.59 7.67
CA ILE A 35 0.61 6.61 8.67
C ILE A 35 -0.58 6.16 9.53
N LEU A 36 -1.61 5.60 8.91
CA LEU A 36 -2.79 5.12 9.63
C LEU A 36 -2.48 3.93 10.54
N ARG A 37 -1.34 3.28 10.32
CA ARG A 37 -0.88 2.24 11.24
C ARG A 37 -0.66 2.82 12.64
N GLY A 38 -0.29 4.08 12.73
CA GLY A 38 -0.10 4.76 14.01
C GLY A 38 -1.40 5.14 14.69
N GLY A 39 -2.53 4.99 14.01
CA GLY A 39 -3.84 5.31 14.55
C GLY A 39 -4.69 6.07 13.55
N PRO A 40 -6.00 6.16 13.83
CA PRO A 40 -6.92 6.90 12.97
C PRO A 40 -6.52 8.36 12.82
N SER A 41 -6.86 8.95 11.69
CA SER A 41 -6.44 10.30 11.37
C SER A 41 -7.47 11.01 10.50
N SER A 42 -7.53 12.32 10.63
CA SER A 42 -8.33 13.15 9.74
C SER A 42 -7.58 13.45 8.46
N VAL A 43 -8.30 13.92 7.43
CA VAL A 43 -7.67 14.32 6.18
C VAL A 43 -6.67 15.45 6.43
N GLY A 44 -7.03 16.40 7.28
CA GLY A 44 -6.15 17.52 7.58
C GLY A 44 -4.83 17.07 8.16
N LYS A 45 -4.89 16.13 9.11
CA LYS A 45 -3.66 15.64 9.73
C LYS A 45 -2.84 14.81 8.75
N LEU A 46 -3.48 14.01 7.91
CA LEU A 46 -2.79 13.27 6.87
C LEU A 46 -2.10 14.22 5.90
N THR A 47 -2.79 15.28 5.52
CA THR A 47 -2.26 16.28 4.62
C THR A 47 -0.99 16.92 5.19
N GLU A 48 -1.01 17.27 6.47
CA GLU A 48 0.15 17.82 7.14
C GLU A 48 1.31 16.84 7.17
N THR A 49 1.01 15.59 7.51
CA THR A 49 2.05 14.57 7.65
C THR A 49 2.67 14.21 6.31
N VAL A 50 1.85 14.08 5.28
CA VAL A 50 2.31 13.70 3.95
C VAL A 50 2.97 14.87 3.22
N GLY A 51 2.44 16.08 3.45
CA GLY A 51 2.96 17.26 2.77
C GLY A 51 2.48 17.37 1.33
N ALA A 52 1.34 16.77 1.01
CA ALA A 52 0.75 16.82 -0.32
C ALA A 52 -0.55 17.63 -0.26
N PRO A 53 -1.04 18.10 -1.42
CA PRO A 53 -2.31 18.83 -1.43
C PRO A 53 -3.45 17.99 -0.89
N GLU A 54 -4.36 18.63 -0.18
CA GLU A 54 -5.50 17.92 0.41
C GLU A 54 -6.32 17.19 -0.63
N SER A 55 -6.45 17.77 -1.83
CA SER A 55 -7.21 17.14 -2.90
C SER A 55 -6.59 15.80 -3.32
N SER A 56 -5.26 15.71 -3.32
CA SER A 56 -4.56 14.47 -3.64
C SER A 56 -4.80 13.42 -2.56
N ILE A 57 -4.71 13.83 -1.29
CA ILE A 57 -4.96 12.93 -0.17
C ILE A 57 -6.38 12.41 -0.20
N SER A 58 -7.35 13.31 -0.39
CA SER A 58 -8.77 12.94 -0.45
C SER A 58 -9.04 11.95 -1.58
N GLN A 59 -8.39 12.16 -2.72
CA GLN A 59 -8.54 11.30 -3.88
C GLN A 59 -8.06 9.88 -3.57
N GLN A 60 -6.91 9.77 -2.93
CA GLN A 60 -6.35 8.48 -2.57
C GLN A 60 -7.18 7.78 -1.50
N LEU A 61 -7.67 8.54 -0.53
CA LEU A 61 -8.55 7.99 0.49
C LEU A 61 -9.85 7.47 -0.11
N ALA A 62 -10.37 8.15 -1.14
CA ALA A 62 -11.59 7.71 -1.82
C ALA A 62 -11.38 6.34 -2.47
N VAL A 63 -10.22 6.12 -3.09
CA VAL A 63 -9.89 4.84 -3.69
C VAL A 63 -9.82 3.75 -2.61
N LEU A 64 -9.11 4.01 -1.53
CA LEU A 64 -8.98 3.05 -0.44
C LEU A 64 -10.33 2.72 0.18
N ARG A 65 -11.16 3.74 0.35
CA ARG A 65 -12.48 3.56 0.92
C ARG A 65 -13.38 2.75 0.00
N SER A 66 -13.31 2.99 -1.30
CA SER A 66 -14.13 2.27 -2.26
C SER A 66 -13.84 0.77 -2.27
N ARG A 67 -12.64 0.38 -1.84
CA ARG A 67 -12.26 -1.03 -1.75
C ARG A 67 -12.41 -1.59 -0.33
N GLY A 68 -12.96 -0.80 0.59
CA GLY A 68 -13.14 -1.26 1.96
C GLY A 68 -11.86 -1.40 2.76
N ILE A 69 -10.76 -0.83 2.27
CA ILE A 69 -9.48 -0.90 2.96
C ILE A 69 -9.46 0.06 4.14
N VAL A 70 -10.05 1.25 3.97
CA VAL A 70 -10.24 2.18 5.07
C VAL A 70 -11.72 2.43 5.26
N VAL A 71 -12.07 2.77 6.47
CA VAL A 71 -13.44 3.15 6.84
C VAL A 71 -13.36 4.48 7.57
N THR A 72 -14.49 5.15 7.65
CA THR A 72 -14.58 6.47 8.28
C THR A 72 -15.50 6.42 9.47
N GLU A 73 -15.25 7.31 10.42
CA GLU A 73 -16.19 7.59 11.47
C GLU A 73 -16.22 9.09 11.68
N ARG A 74 -17.35 9.59 12.12
CA ARG A 74 -17.49 11.02 12.35
C ARG A 74 -17.33 11.30 13.83
N ARG A 75 -16.47 12.26 14.16
CA ARG A 75 -16.30 12.75 15.52
C ARG A 75 -16.56 14.23 15.50
N GLY A 76 -17.76 14.62 15.94
CA GLY A 76 -18.19 16.00 15.81
C GLY A 76 -18.34 16.37 14.34
N THR A 77 -17.62 17.38 13.91
CA THR A 77 -17.63 17.81 12.50
C THR A 77 -16.46 17.21 11.71
N THR A 78 -15.62 16.40 12.36
CA THR A 78 -14.43 15.87 11.75
C THR A 78 -14.66 14.43 11.32
N VAL A 79 -14.24 14.10 10.09
CA VAL A 79 -14.26 12.72 9.60
C VAL A 79 -12.90 12.11 9.85
N ILE A 80 -12.91 10.97 10.51
CA ILE A 80 -11.68 10.23 10.89
C ILE A 80 -11.59 8.98 10.03
N TYR A 81 -10.43 8.73 9.47
CA TYR A 81 -10.15 7.55 8.66
C TYR A 81 -9.33 6.55 9.45
N ARG A 82 -9.64 5.29 9.32
CA ARG A 82 -8.83 4.22 9.91
C ARG A 82 -8.83 3.02 9.00
N VAL A 83 -7.81 2.20 9.13
CA VAL A 83 -7.75 0.94 8.40
C VAL A 83 -8.80 0.00 8.99
N ARG A 84 -9.58 -0.61 8.11
CA ARG A 84 -10.68 -1.47 8.53
C ARG A 84 -10.20 -2.74 9.22
N ASP A 85 -9.18 -3.37 8.66
CA ASP A 85 -8.68 -4.65 9.14
C ASP A 85 -7.18 -4.53 9.40
N THR A 86 -6.80 -4.71 10.65
CA THR A 86 -5.40 -4.55 11.04
C THR A 86 -4.49 -5.63 10.47
N GLU A 87 -5.04 -6.73 9.96
CA GLU A 87 -4.24 -7.72 9.26
C GLU A 87 -3.59 -7.14 8.02
N LEU A 88 -4.11 -6.03 7.52
CA LEU A 88 -3.49 -5.33 6.39
C LEU A 88 -2.04 -4.96 6.72
N PHE A 89 -1.77 -4.60 7.95
CA PHE A 89 -0.42 -4.20 8.36
C PHE A 89 0.53 -5.39 8.31
N ASP A 90 0.04 -6.59 8.64
CA ASP A 90 0.84 -7.80 8.51
C ASP A 90 1.16 -8.09 7.05
N LEU A 91 0.19 -7.85 6.17
CA LEU A 91 0.39 -8.01 4.75
C LEU A 91 1.46 -7.05 4.24
N LEU A 92 1.40 -5.80 4.65
CA LEU A 92 2.37 -4.79 4.26
C LEU A 92 3.77 -5.13 4.80
N ASP A 93 3.83 -5.65 6.02
CA ASP A 93 5.10 -6.09 6.60
C ASP A 93 5.69 -7.25 5.82
N SER A 94 4.84 -8.21 5.42
CA SER A 94 5.29 -9.35 4.63
C SER A 94 5.82 -8.87 3.27
N ALA A 95 5.11 -7.95 2.65
CA ALA A 95 5.54 -7.37 1.37
C ALA A 95 6.89 -6.66 1.53
N ARG A 96 7.06 -5.92 2.63
CA ARG A 96 8.31 -5.24 2.90
C ARG A 96 9.46 -6.23 3.01
N ARG A 97 9.26 -7.35 3.70
CA ARG A 97 10.29 -8.36 3.83
C ARG A 97 10.67 -8.95 2.48
N ILE A 98 9.68 -9.16 1.62
CA ILE A 98 9.94 -9.66 0.26
C ILE A 98 10.73 -8.63 -0.54
N PHE A 99 10.32 -7.35 -0.48
CA PHE A 99 10.99 -6.29 -1.21
C PHE A 99 12.40 -6.05 -0.70
N ASN A 100 12.59 -6.10 0.61
CA ASN A 100 13.92 -5.90 1.19
C ASN A 100 14.87 -7.00 0.74
N GLY A 101 14.39 -8.24 0.66
CA GLY A 101 15.18 -9.34 0.12
C GLY A 101 15.55 -9.09 -1.34
N SER A 102 14.57 -8.73 -2.15
CA SER A 102 14.82 -8.45 -3.58
C SER A 102 15.77 -7.26 -3.75
N LEU A 103 15.58 -6.22 -2.95
CA LEU A 103 16.43 -5.04 -3.03
C LEU A 103 17.86 -5.37 -2.61
N SER A 104 18.01 -6.16 -1.56
CA SER A 104 19.32 -6.60 -1.09
C SER A 104 20.03 -7.40 -2.17
N ASP A 105 19.32 -8.30 -2.83
CA ASP A 105 19.89 -9.08 -3.93
C ASP A 105 20.33 -8.19 -5.09
N THR A 106 19.52 -7.19 -5.41
CA THR A 106 19.83 -6.25 -6.47
C THR A 106 21.09 -5.45 -6.13
N ILE A 107 21.18 -4.99 -4.89
CA ILE A 107 22.34 -4.22 -4.44
C ILE A 107 23.59 -5.08 -4.50
N ASP A 108 23.51 -6.33 -4.06
CA ASP A 108 24.64 -7.25 -4.09
C ASP A 108 25.10 -7.49 -5.52
N MET A 109 24.15 -7.65 -6.44
CA MET A 109 24.47 -7.86 -7.85
C MET A 109 25.15 -6.62 -8.45
N LEU A 110 24.68 -5.44 -8.11
CA LEU A 110 25.30 -4.21 -8.58
C LEU A 110 26.71 -4.05 -8.04
N ARG A 111 26.95 -4.44 -6.80
CA ARG A 111 28.28 -4.40 -6.21
C ARG A 111 29.22 -5.33 -6.92
N LEU A 112 28.75 -6.51 -7.30
CA LEU A 112 29.55 -7.44 -8.06
C LEU A 112 29.95 -6.86 -9.41
N VAL A 113 29.01 -6.22 -10.09
CA VAL A 113 29.30 -5.59 -11.37
C VAL A 113 30.35 -4.49 -11.20
N GLU A 114 30.21 -3.67 -10.15
CA GLU A 114 31.15 -2.60 -9.89
C GLU A 114 32.55 -3.12 -9.58
N SER A 115 32.62 -4.20 -8.81
CA SER A 115 33.94 -4.75 -8.45
C SER A 115 34.65 -5.35 -9.65
N GLU A 116 33.90 -5.82 -10.65
CA GLU A 116 34.49 -6.34 -11.87
C GLU A 116 34.73 -5.25 -12.90
N SER A 117 34.13 -4.11 -12.72
CA SER A 117 34.27 -3.01 -13.64
C SER A 117 35.67 -2.46 -13.53
N PRO A 118 36.36 -2.38 -14.56
CA PRO A 118 37.66 -1.79 -14.48
C PRO A 118 37.54 -0.34 -14.35
N THR A 119 37.20 0.26 -14.09
CA THR A 119 37.08 1.41 -14.03
C THR A 119 37.53 2.25 -13.69
N ALA A 120 37.51 2.39 -13.63
CA ALA A 120 37.64 2.98 -13.42
C ALA A 120 38.11 3.90 -13.29
N ASP A 121 38.39 4.18 -13.21
CA ASP A 121 38.68 4.97 -13.03
C ASP A 121 39.21 5.63 -13.31
N ALA A 122 39.34 5.66 -13.48
CA ALA A 122 39.61 6.16 -13.88
C ALA A 122 40.06 7.15 -13.74
N GLY A 123 40.09 7.27 -13.55
CA GLY A 123 40.46 8.27 -13.48
C GLY A 123 41.00 8.99 -13.20
#